data_ad23b0a5c7f65c31cedbf6ec0b6e5dea
#
_entry.id   ad23b0a5c7f65c31cedbf6ec0b6e5dea
#
_cell.length_a   1.000
_cell.length_b   1.000
_cell.length_c   1.000
_cell.angle_alpha   90.00
_cell.angle_beta   90.00
_cell.angle_gamma   90.00
#
_symmetry.space_group_name_H-M   'P 1'
#
loop_
_entity.id
_entity.type
_entity.pdbx_description
1 polymer ?
#
loop_
_entity_poly.entity_id
_entity_poly.type
_entity_poly.pdbx_seq_one_letter_code
_entity_poly.pdbx_strand_id
1 'polypeptide(L)'
;MCSEMMNKRTKALFYDIDGTLLSEKTGRVPESAVQALKEARRKGHLVFINTGRVYAHLGEIKKLVEADGYLCGCGTYILAEGRVMYSYHIPHERGLEIKSHIECGLDGALEASDGIHIHRSLSPIPRVEQLKASLRRSGCLSEYDWEDDCYDYDKFYLISDENSRPKELFGRLRDMEIIDRGNGEYECVPRGHSKATAIDLVLKHYGISLDDAYVFGDSGNDLAMFRYARNCILMGKHDEVLEPYATFETKDVEEDGIAYAMKELGII
;
A
#
# COMPACT_ATOMS: atom_id res chain seq x y z
N MET A 1 -32.48 2.46 -35.35
CA MET A 1 -31.71 3.06 -34.27
C MET A 1 -31.60 2.02 -33.17
N CYS A 2 -30.66 1.12 -33.32
CA CYS A 2 -30.43 0.05 -32.35
C CYS A 2 -29.06 -0.58 -32.68
N SER A 3 -27.98 0.15 -32.38
CA SER A 3 -26.62 -0.42 -32.44
C SER A 3 -25.64 0.64 -31.97
N GLU A 4 -25.49 0.84 -30.69
CA GLU A 4 -24.35 1.47 -30.04
C GLU A 4 -24.43 1.31 -28.51
N MET A 5 -24.93 0.19 -28.02
CA MET A 5 -24.49 -0.30 -26.73
C MET A 5 -23.17 -1.03 -26.99
N MET A 6 -22.09 -0.30 -27.24
CA MET A 6 -20.74 -0.84 -27.10
C MET A 6 -20.67 -1.44 -25.70
N ASN A 7 -20.45 -2.72 -25.67
CA ASN A 7 -20.22 -3.51 -24.45
C ASN A 7 -18.98 -2.92 -23.75
N LYS A 8 -19.19 -1.89 -22.95
CA LYS A 8 -18.12 -1.15 -22.29
C LYS A 8 -17.53 -2.11 -21.24
N ARG A 9 -16.36 -2.68 -21.54
CA ARG A 9 -15.70 -3.63 -20.65
C ARG A 9 -15.48 -2.97 -19.28
N THR A 10 -15.81 -3.68 -18.22
CA THR A 10 -15.51 -3.26 -16.86
C THR A 10 -14.00 -3.21 -16.67
N LYS A 11 -13.49 -2.05 -16.25
CA LYS A 11 -12.09 -1.85 -15.90
C LYS A 11 -11.92 -2.03 -14.39
N ALA A 12 -10.75 -2.53 -13.98
CA ALA A 12 -10.32 -2.56 -12.60
C ALA A 12 -9.23 -1.50 -12.39
N LEU A 13 -9.46 -0.56 -11.48
CA LEU A 13 -8.63 0.61 -11.25
C LEU A 13 -8.01 0.48 -9.86
N PHE A 14 -6.69 0.44 -9.80
CA PHE A 14 -5.93 0.24 -8.56
C PHE A 14 -5.13 1.49 -8.24
N TYR A 15 -5.33 2.06 -7.09
CA TYR A 15 -4.70 3.30 -6.66
C TYR A 15 -3.83 3.07 -5.42
N ASP A 16 -2.58 3.52 -5.47
CA ASP A 16 -1.83 3.73 -4.23
C ASP A 16 -2.40 4.91 -3.45
N ILE A 17 -1.97 5.07 -2.21
CA ILE A 17 -2.43 6.15 -1.32
C ILE A 17 -1.44 7.30 -1.30
N ASP A 18 -0.26 7.08 -0.73
CA ASP A 18 0.69 8.14 -0.38
C ASP A 18 1.44 8.63 -1.63
N GLY A 19 1.29 9.91 -1.98
CA GLY A 19 1.83 10.46 -3.23
C GLY A 19 0.94 10.23 -4.46
N THR A 20 -0.10 9.40 -4.37
CA THR A 20 -1.02 9.09 -5.47
C THR A 20 -2.43 9.62 -5.21
N LEU A 21 -3.17 9.06 -4.24
CA LEU A 21 -4.49 9.57 -3.82
C LEU A 21 -4.36 10.68 -2.80
N LEU A 22 -3.40 10.55 -1.89
CA LEU A 22 -3.18 11.44 -0.75
C LEU A 22 -1.97 12.32 -1.02
N SER A 23 -2.18 13.64 -1.00
CA SER A 23 -1.08 14.58 -1.06
C SER A 23 -0.22 14.52 0.19
N GLU A 24 1.05 14.24 0.04
CA GLU A 24 2.04 14.29 1.13
C GLU A 24 2.25 15.72 1.67
N LYS A 25 2.02 16.75 0.82
CA LYS A 25 2.19 18.16 1.20
C LYS A 25 1.05 18.67 2.06
N THR A 26 -0.19 18.28 1.71
CA THR A 26 -1.40 18.82 2.36
C THR A 26 -2.06 17.85 3.34
N GLY A 27 -1.71 16.55 3.27
CA GLY A 27 -2.37 15.48 4.02
C GLY A 27 -3.83 15.26 3.61
N ARG A 28 -4.21 15.63 2.38
CA ARG A 28 -5.59 15.55 1.89
C ARG A 28 -5.69 14.83 0.56
N VAL A 29 -6.83 14.18 0.35
CA VAL A 29 -7.25 13.66 -0.95
C VAL A 29 -7.95 14.80 -1.71
N PRO A 30 -7.53 15.15 -2.94
CA PRO A 30 -8.21 16.15 -3.75
C PRO A 30 -9.67 15.76 -4.01
N GLU A 31 -10.59 16.73 -3.92
CA GLU A 31 -12.01 16.49 -4.19
C GLU A 31 -12.24 15.99 -5.63
N SER A 32 -11.45 16.46 -6.59
CA SER A 32 -11.47 16.00 -7.97
C SER A 32 -11.19 14.51 -8.11
N ALA A 33 -10.24 13.96 -7.33
CA ALA A 33 -9.95 12.53 -7.29
C ALA A 33 -11.14 11.76 -6.74
N VAL A 34 -11.71 12.20 -5.60
CA VAL A 34 -12.90 11.56 -5.01
C VAL A 34 -14.06 11.50 -6.01
N GLN A 35 -14.33 12.59 -6.72
CA GLN A 35 -15.41 12.66 -7.72
C GLN A 35 -15.10 11.77 -8.94
N ALA A 36 -13.84 11.72 -9.39
CA ALA A 36 -13.43 10.87 -10.50
C ALA A 36 -13.62 9.38 -10.17
N LEU A 37 -13.25 8.95 -8.97
CA LEU A 37 -13.45 7.56 -8.54
C LEU A 37 -14.95 7.21 -8.44
N LYS A 38 -15.78 8.10 -7.90
CA LYS A 38 -17.25 7.92 -7.88
C LYS A 38 -17.84 7.79 -9.28
N GLU A 39 -17.39 8.65 -10.22
CA GLU A 39 -17.84 8.60 -11.60
C GLU A 39 -17.43 7.30 -12.30
N ALA A 40 -16.21 6.81 -12.09
CA ALA A 40 -15.78 5.53 -12.63
C ALA A 40 -16.66 4.37 -12.14
N ARG A 41 -16.97 4.33 -10.85
CA ARG A 41 -17.87 3.32 -10.27
C ARG A 41 -19.29 3.43 -10.87
N ARG A 42 -19.80 4.66 -11.03
CA ARG A 42 -21.09 4.91 -11.68
C ARG A 42 -21.13 4.39 -13.13
N LYS A 43 -19.97 4.40 -13.81
CA LYS A 43 -19.81 3.85 -15.18
C LYS A 43 -19.61 2.33 -15.21
N GLY A 44 -19.63 1.66 -14.05
CA GLY A 44 -19.48 0.21 -13.90
C GLY A 44 -18.04 -0.28 -13.86
N HIS A 45 -17.09 0.58 -13.56
CA HIS A 45 -15.71 0.20 -13.28
C HIS A 45 -15.54 -0.11 -11.80
N LEU A 46 -14.57 -0.96 -11.46
CA LEU A 46 -14.24 -1.31 -10.08
C LEU A 46 -13.05 -0.49 -9.61
N VAL A 47 -13.14 0.03 -8.40
CA VAL A 47 -12.13 0.88 -7.76
C VAL A 47 -11.54 0.16 -6.57
N PHE A 48 -10.23 -0.01 -6.56
CA PHE A 48 -9.47 -0.66 -5.50
C PHE A 48 -8.38 0.26 -4.96
N ILE A 49 -8.22 0.28 -3.64
CA ILE A 49 -7.05 0.86 -2.98
C ILE A 49 -6.01 -0.25 -2.87
N ASN A 50 -4.76 0.00 -3.32
CA ASN A 50 -3.68 -0.98 -3.34
C ASN A 50 -2.42 -0.37 -2.71
N THR A 51 -2.19 -0.64 -1.43
CA THR A 51 -1.26 0.12 -0.60
C THR A 51 -0.34 -0.75 0.26
N GLY A 52 0.82 -0.19 0.64
CA GLY A 52 1.67 -0.75 1.69
C GLY A 52 1.09 -0.61 3.10
N ARG A 53 0.17 0.34 3.32
CA ARG A 53 -0.48 0.49 4.62
C ARG A 53 -1.29 -0.76 4.97
N VAL A 54 -1.26 -1.15 6.25
CA VAL A 54 -2.18 -2.17 6.77
C VAL A 54 -3.60 -1.62 6.90
N TYR A 55 -4.61 -2.50 6.93
CA TYR A 55 -6.01 -2.10 6.87
C TYR A 55 -6.42 -1.17 8.03
N ALA A 56 -5.89 -1.39 9.24
CA ALA A 56 -6.10 -0.51 10.39
C ALA A 56 -5.62 0.93 10.13
N HIS A 57 -4.58 1.10 9.30
CA HIS A 57 -3.98 2.41 9.02
C HIS A 57 -4.62 3.17 7.85
N LEU A 58 -5.73 2.70 7.30
CA LEU A 58 -6.43 3.39 6.22
C LEU A 58 -7.19 4.65 6.68
N GLY A 59 -7.56 4.71 7.96
CA GLY A 59 -8.14 5.90 8.60
C GLY A 59 -9.24 6.59 7.78
N GLU A 60 -9.04 7.87 7.49
CA GLU A 60 -9.97 8.71 6.74
C GLU A 60 -10.14 8.29 5.27
N ILE A 61 -9.16 7.60 4.67
CA ILE A 61 -9.27 7.15 3.26
C ILE A 61 -10.53 6.30 3.07
N LYS A 62 -10.84 5.39 4.00
CA LYS A 62 -12.05 4.55 3.94
C LYS A 62 -13.36 5.35 4.01
N LYS A 63 -13.32 6.56 4.58
CA LYS A 63 -14.50 7.43 4.67
C LYS A 63 -14.65 8.32 3.45
N LEU A 64 -13.54 8.73 2.85
CA LEU A 64 -13.52 9.67 1.73
C LEU A 64 -13.68 8.97 0.39
N VAL A 65 -13.08 7.80 0.24
CA VAL A 65 -13.03 7.04 -1.01
C VAL A 65 -13.92 5.82 -0.93
N GLU A 66 -14.98 5.81 -1.72
CA GLU A 66 -15.82 4.62 -1.92
C GLU A 66 -15.09 3.64 -2.84
N ALA A 67 -14.45 2.62 -2.27
CA ALA A 67 -13.77 1.56 -3.00
C ALA A 67 -14.56 0.25 -2.98
N ASP A 68 -14.40 -0.56 -4.03
CA ASP A 68 -14.95 -1.91 -4.13
C ASP A 68 -14.09 -2.92 -3.36
N GLY A 69 -12.84 -2.55 -3.05
CA GLY A 69 -11.96 -3.34 -2.18
C GLY A 69 -10.69 -2.60 -1.78
N TYR A 70 -10.01 -3.19 -0.80
CA TYR A 70 -8.78 -2.69 -0.19
C TYR A 70 -7.74 -3.82 -0.19
N LEU A 71 -6.63 -3.59 -0.89
CA LEU A 71 -5.47 -4.45 -0.98
C LEU A 71 -4.37 -3.81 -0.13
N CYS A 72 -4.17 -4.34 1.05
CA CYS A 72 -3.36 -3.73 2.10
C CYS A 72 -2.10 -4.54 2.38
N GLY A 73 -1.15 -3.92 3.11
CA GLY A 73 0.06 -4.58 3.55
C GLY A 73 0.91 -5.14 2.42
N CYS A 74 0.97 -4.44 1.26
CA CYS A 74 1.62 -4.97 0.07
C CYS A 74 1.10 -6.36 -0.34
N GLY A 75 -0.21 -6.59 -0.22
CA GLY A 75 -0.84 -7.83 -0.65
C GLY A 75 -0.96 -8.93 0.41
N THR A 76 -0.63 -8.64 1.65
CA THR A 76 -0.85 -9.59 2.76
C THR A 76 -2.30 -9.63 3.22
N TYR A 77 -3.11 -8.60 2.92
CA TYR A 77 -4.51 -8.54 3.30
C TYR A 77 -5.36 -7.95 2.17
N ILE A 78 -6.43 -8.67 1.79
CA ILE A 78 -7.37 -8.23 0.76
C ILE A 78 -8.80 -8.31 1.30
N LEU A 79 -9.47 -7.16 1.34
CA LEU A 79 -10.90 -7.05 1.66
C LEU A 79 -11.63 -6.57 0.40
N ALA A 80 -12.61 -7.32 -0.07
CA ALA A 80 -13.49 -6.91 -1.14
C ALA A 80 -14.92 -7.43 -0.90
N GLU A 81 -15.94 -6.75 -1.44
CA GLU A 81 -17.35 -7.10 -1.23
C GLU A 81 -17.74 -7.19 0.26
N GLY A 82 -17.06 -6.41 1.12
CA GLY A 82 -17.30 -6.40 2.57
C GLY A 82 -16.78 -7.63 3.32
N ARG A 83 -15.99 -8.50 2.68
CA ARG A 83 -15.42 -9.71 3.28
C ARG A 83 -13.93 -9.84 3.00
N VAL A 84 -13.22 -10.51 3.89
CA VAL A 84 -11.80 -10.83 3.70
C VAL A 84 -11.71 -11.92 2.64
N MET A 85 -11.06 -11.58 1.51
CA MET A 85 -10.76 -12.52 0.43
C MET A 85 -9.45 -13.26 0.66
N TYR A 86 -8.49 -12.58 1.24
CA TYR A 86 -7.16 -13.11 1.51
C TYR A 86 -6.59 -12.46 2.76
N SER A 87 -5.92 -13.25 3.59
CA SER A 87 -5.15 -12.77 4.73
C SER A 87 -3.96 -13.71 4.95
N TYR A 88 -2.81 -13.11 5.22
CA TYR A 88 -1.59 -13.82 5.54
C TYR A 88 -0.98 -13.20 6.80
N HIS A 89 -0.58 -14.07 7.72
CA HIS A 89 0.22 -13.70 8.88
C HIS A 89 1.56 -14.41 8.82
N ILE A 90 2.62 -13.73 9.23
CA ILE A 90 3.92 -14.36 9.45
C ILE A 90 3.71 -15.46 10.52
N PRO A 91 4.19 -16.68 10.29
CA PRO A 91 4.04 -17.75 11.29
C PRO A 91 4.53 -17.29 12.65
N HIS A 92 3.75 -17.54 13.69
CA HIS A 92 3.96 -16.99 15.04
C HIS A 92 5.39 -17.11 15.54
N GLU A 93 5.97 -18.32 15.53
CA GLU A 93 7.35 -18.53 15.97
C GLU A 93 8.38 -17.75 15.13
N ARG A 94 8.12 -17.61 13.82
CA ARG A 94 8.96 -16.80 12.95
C ARG A 94 8.82 -15.32 13.27
N GLY A 95 7.63 -14.89 13.61
CA GLY A 95 7.34 -13.52 14.08
C GLY A 95 8.11 -13.19 15.36
N LEU A 96 8.15 -14.11 16.32
CA LEU A 96 8.92 -13.94 17.56
C LEU A 96 10.44 -13.90 17.29
N GLU A 97 10.94 -14.74 16.37
CA GLU A 97 12.34 -14.70 15.96
C GLU A 97 12.72 -13.34 15.32
N ILE A 98 11.90 -12.83 14.40
CA ILE A 98 12.10 -11.52 13.76
C ILE A 98 12.09 -10.41 14.81
N LYS A 99 11.12 -10.42 15.72
CA LYS A 99 11.00 -9.45 16.83
C LYS A 99 12.28 -9.44 17.69
N SER A 100 12.83 -10.60 18.05
CA SER A 100 14.05 -10.69 18.82
C SER A 100 15.27 -10.07 18.12
N HIS A 101 15.29 -10.08 16.80
CA HIS A 101 16.34 -9.45 16.01
C HIS A 101 16.18 -7.93 15.94
N ILE A 102 14.94 -7.42 15.93
CA ILE A 102 14.66 -5.98 16.01
C ILE A 102 15.15 -5.44 17.35
N GLU A 103 14.89 -6.14 18.44
CA GLU A 103 15.38 -5.79 19.79
C GLU A 103 16.91 -5.60 19.86
N CYS A 104 17.68 -6.31 19.03
CA CYS A 104 19.15 -6.28 19.02
C CYS A 104 19.80 -5.11 18.28
N GLY A 105 19.16 -3.95 18.12
CA GLY A 105 19.82 -2.73 17.62
C GLY A 105 19.20 -2.10 16.37
N LEU A 106 18.02 -2.57 15.99
CA LEU A 106 17.12 -1.93 15.03
C LEU A 106 15.83 -1.58 15.77
N ASP A 107 15.05 -0.71 15.17
CA ASP A 107 13.73 -0.39 15.70
C ASP A 107 12.71 -0.34 14.57
N GLY A 108 11.43 -0.37 14.89
CA GLY A 108 10.40 -0.37 13.89
C GLY A 108 9.02 -0.73 14.41
N ALA A 109 8.17 -1.12 13.47
CA ALA A 109 6.78 -1.46 13.73
C ALA A 109 6.45 -2.83 13.17
N LEU A 110 5.73 -3.64 13.95
CA LEU A 110 5.11 -4.88 13.52
C LEU A 110 3.68 -4.55 13.07
N GLU A 111 3.37 -4.83 11.83
CA GLU A 111 2.15 -4.32 11.18
C GLU A 111 1.19 -5.46 10.88
N ALA A 112 0.00 -5.40 11.48
CA ALA A 112 -1.11 -6.33 11.26
C ALA A 112 -2.32 -5.61 10.68
N SER A 113 -3.24 -6.37 10.11
CA SER A 113 -4.48 -5.83 9.52
C SER A 113 -5.35 -5.07 10.54
N ASP A 114 -5.24 -5.37 11.82
CA ASP A 114 -5.99 -4.79 12.93
C ASP A 114 -5.23 -3.74 13.75
N GLY A 115 -3.90 -3.61 13.56
CA GLY A 115 -3.11 -2.62 14.30
C GLY A 115 -1.65 -2.55 13.88
N ILE A 116 -0.97 -1.54 14.39
CA ILE A 116 0.47 -1.36 14.26
C ILE A 116 1.09 -1.42 15.65
N HIS A 117 1.94 -2.40 15.86
CA HIS A 117 2.52 -2.71 17.16
C HIS A 117 3.96 -2.18 17.23
N ILE A 118 4.25 -1.34 18.23
CA ILE A 118 5.60 -0.84 18.51
C ILE A 118 5.87 -1.05 20.01
N HIS A 119 7.10 -1.41 20.36
CA HIS A 119 7.46 -1.60 21.77
C HIS A 119 7.25 -0.31 22.59
N ARG A 120 6.86 -0.49 23.86
CA ARG A 120 6.49 0.63 24.77
C ARG A 120 7.67 1.47 25.19
N SER A 121 8.85 0.86 25.34
CA SER A 121 10.06 1.56 25.79
C SER A 121 10.48 2.65 24.79
N LEU A 122 11.17 3.67 25.32
CA LEU A 122 11.66 4.78 24.51
C LEU A 122 12.68 4.27 23.49
N SER A 123 12.46 4.61 22.22
CA SER A 123 13.41 4.29 21.16
C SER A 123 14.61 5.23 21.18
N PRO A 124 15.84 4.72 20.99
CA PRO A 124 17.01 5.56 20.76
C PRO A 124 16.94 6.28 19.39
N ILE A 125 16.08 5.84 18.48
CA ILE A 125 15.91 6.42 17.14
C ILE A 125 14.76 7.43 17.16
N PRO A 126 15.01 8.75 17.06
CA PRO A 126 13.97 9.78 17.20
C PRO A 126 12.80 9.63 16.22
N ARG A 127 13.05 9.08 15.02
CA ARG A 127 12.00 8.85 14.01
C ARG A 127 10.99 7.81 14.45
N VAL A 128 11.39 6.83 15.25
CA VAL A 128 10.46 5.85 15.82
C VAL A 128 9.50 6.51 16.80
N GLU A 129 9.99 7.42 17.63
CA GLU A 129 9.12 8.17 18.55
C GLU A 129 8.17 9.12 17.80
N GLN A 130 8.63 9.71 16.68
CA GLN A 130 7.75 10.48 15.79
C GLN A 130 6.67 9.60 15.16
N LEU A 131 7.01 8.38 14.72
CA LEU A 131 6.07 7.39 14.22
C LEU A 131 5.05 7.00 15.30
N LYS A 132 5.50 6.65 16.52
CA LYS A 132 4.61 6.37 17.66
C LYS A 132 3.62 7.51 17.92
N ALA A 133 4.11 8.75 17.93
CA ALA A 133 3.27 9.93 18.15
C ALA A 133 2.23 10.10 17.02
N SER A 134 2.59 9.82 15.77
CA SER A 134 1.67 9.87 14.63
C SER A 134 0.61 8.78 14.71
N LEU A 135 1.01 7.54 14.96
CA LEU A 135 0.11 6.39 15.07
C LEU A 135 -0.84 6.53 16.28
N ARG A 136 -0.36 7.10 17.39
CA ARG A 136 -1.22 7.40 18.56
C ARG A 136 -2.29 8.43 18.22
N ARG A 137 -1.96 9.47 17.45
CA ARG A 137 -2.95 10.47 16.98
C ARG A 137 -3.99 9.86 16.04
N SER A 138 -3.59 8.91 15.19
CA SER A 138 -4.49 8.21 14.25
C SER A 138 -5.28 7.07 14.89
N GLY A 139 -4.97 6.71 16.14
CA GLY A 139 -5.63 5.59 16.85
C GLY A 139 -5.23 4.21 16.34
N CYS A 140 -4.09 4.10 15.64
CA CYS A 140 -3.61 2.85 15.06
C CYS A 140 -2.50 2.18 15.87
N LEU A 141 -1.95 2.88 16.90
CA LEU A 141 -0.85 2.37 17.71
C LEU A 141 -1.35 1.34 18.73
N SER A 142 -0.73 0.17 18.72
CA SER A 142 -0.73 -0.80 19.82
C SER A 142 0.68 -0.87 20.40
N GLU A 143 0.80 -0.77 21.73
CA GLU A 143 2.11 -0.84 22.38
C GLU A 143 2.28 -2.21 23.03
N TYR A 144 3.46 -2.81 22.86
CA TYR A 144 3.83 -4.10 23.47
C TYR A 144 5.08 -3.97 24.34
N ASP A 145 5.25 -4.90 25.26
CA ASP A 145 6.52 -5.13 25.96
C ASP A 145 7.30 -6.26 25.25
N TRP A 146 8.63 -6.26 25.34
CA TRP A 146 9.46 -7.20 24.56
C TRP A 146 9.13 -8.67 24.88
N GLU A 147 8.65 -8.96 26.08
CA GLU A 147 8.26 -10.28 26.52
C GLU A 147 6.88 -10.72 26.02
N ASP A 148 6.09 -9.80 25.47
CA ASP A 148 4.77 -10.12 24.94
C ASP A 148 4.89 -11.01 23.70
N ASP A 149 4.09 -12.07 23.65
CA ASP A 149 4.05 -13.05 22.56
C ASP A 149 2.63 -13.31 22.03
N CYS A 150 1.68 -12.47 22.39
CA CYS A 150 0.25 -12.72 22.19
C CYS A 150 -0.33 -12.09 20.92
N TYR A 151 0.48 -11.64 19.99
CA TYR A 151 0.02 -11.02 18.72
C TYR A 151 0.78 -11.57 17.52
N ASP A 152 0.07 -11.67 16.40
CA ASP A 152 0.63 -11.98 15.09
C ASP A 152 0.66 -10.71 14.23
N TYR A 153 1.50 -10.72 13.19
CA TYR A 153 1.58 -9.61 12.25
C TYR A 153 1.84 -10.09 10.83
N ASP A 154 1.52 -9.24 9.87
CA ASP A 154 1.48 -9.58 8.45
C ASP A 154 2.78 -9.23 7.74
N LYS A 155 3.38 -8.12 8.14
CA LYS A 155 4.63 -7.55 7.67
C LYS A 155 5.22 -6.64 8.75
N PHE A 156 6.39 -6.08 8.51
CA PHE A 156 7.00 -5.15 9.46
C PHE A 156 7.77 -4.05 8.76
N TYR A 157 7.97 -2.95 9.48
CA TYR A 157 8.67 -1.77 9.03
C TYR A 157 9.87 -1.52 9.94
N LEU A 158 11.04 -1.33 9.34
CA LEU A 158 12.28 -1.08 10.07
C LEU A 158 12.75 0.34 9.85
N ILE A 159 13.23 0.94 10.92
CA ILE A 159 13.88 2.25 10.92
C ILE A 159 15.28 2.08 11.48
N SER A 160 16.28 2.56 10.74
CA SER A 160 17.68 2.53 11.13
C SER A 160 18.25 3.93 11.20
N ASP A 161 19.27 4.13 12.02
CA ASP A 161 20.09 5.32 12.10
C ASP A 161 21.55 5.00 11.71
N GLU A 162 22.46 5.93 11.94
CA GLU A 162 23.88 5.78 11.65
C GLU A 162 24.58 4.71 12.51
N ASN A 163 23.99 4.33 13.66
CA ASN A 163 24.52 3.33 14.59
C ASN A 163 23.94 1.93 14.30
N SER A 164 22.89 1.86 13.52
CA SER A 164 22.21 0.62 13.18
C SER A 164 22.96 -0.18 12.10
N ARG A 165 22.79 -1.51 12.11
CA ARG A 165 23.40 -2.42 11.13
C ARG A 165 22.34 -3.25 10.41
N PRO A 166 21.45 -2.63 9.62
CA PRO A 166 20.32 -3.34 9.01
C PRO A 166 20.75 -4.51 8.11
N LYS A 167 21.91 -4.43 7.45
CA LYS A 167 22.41 -5.50 6.58
C LYS A 167 22.70 -6.82 7.30
N GLU A 168 23.04 -6.78 8.58
CA GLU A 168 23.25 -7.99 9.39
C GLU A 168 21.92 -8.72 9.61
N LEU A 169 20.84 -7.97 9.85
CA LEU A 169 19.49 -8.52 9.95
C LEU A 169 19.00 -9.05 8.59
N PHE A 170 19.21 -8.32 7.51
CA PHE A 170 18.73 -8.70 6.18
C PHE A 170 19.25 -10.07 5.74
N GLY A 171 20.46 -10.46 6.14
CA GLY A 171 21.00 -11.79 5.91
C GLY A 171 20.18 -12.93 6.54
N ARG A 172 19.38 -12.63 7.55
CA ARG A 172 18.50 -13.57 8.29
C ARG A 172 17.05 -13.53 7.80
N LEU A 173 16.68 -12.54 6.96
CA LEU A 173 15.34 -12.31 6.43
C LEU A 173 15.20 -12.82 4.99
N ARG A 174 15.71 -14.03 4.71
CA ARG A 174 15.69 -14.59 3.34
C ARG A 174 14.29 -14.89 2.82
N ASP A 175 13.34 -15.04 3.71
CA ASP A 175 11.92 -15.26 3.47
C ASP A 175 11.12 -13.96 3.30
N MET A 176 11.80 -12.81 3.43
CA MET A 176 11.21 -11.47 3.24
C MET A 176 11.70 -10.83 1.93
N GLU A 177 10.87 -10.01 1.34
CA GLU A 177 11.24 -8.99 0.37
C GLU A 177 11.47 -7.69 1.15
N ILE A 178 12.62 -7.05 0.94
CA ILE A 178 13.01 -5.82 1.65
C ILE A 178 12.98 -4.68 0.66
N ILE A 179 12.04 -3.77 0.86
CA ILE A 179 11.85 -2.59 0.02
C ILE A 179 12.52 -1.42 0.73
N ASP A 180 13.59 -0.88 0.15
CA ASP A 180 14.26 0.32 0.65
C ASP A 180 13.41 1.55 0.31
N ARG A 181 12.96 2.26 1.35
CA ARG A 181 12.15 3.48 1.25
C ARG A 181 13.01 4.75 1.31
N GLY A 182 14.33 4.59 1.37
CA GLY A 182 15.26 5.68 1.59
C GLY A 182 15.38 6.09 3.06
N ASN A 183 16.35 6.95 3.34
CA ASN A 183 16.58 7.51 4.68
C ASN A 183 16.72 6.49 5.81
N GLY A 184 17.12 5.24 5.51
CA GLY A 184 17.24 4.18 6.50
C GLY A 184 15.91 3.57 6.94
N GLU A 185 14.90 3.63 6.09
CA GLU A 185 13.58 3.05 6.29
C GLU A 185 13.35 1.89 5.32
N TYR A 186 12.85 0.78 5.86
CA TYR A 186 12.69 -0.46 5.09
C TYR A 186 11.34 -1.09 5.37
N GLU A 187 10.61 -1.40 4.31
CA GLU A 187 9.39 -2.17 4.37
C GLU A 187 9.70 -3.64 4.10
N CYS A 188 9.41 -4.51 5.06
CA CYS A 188 9.71 -5.94 4.99
C CYS A 188 8.42 -6.74 4.80
N VAL A 189 8.26 -7.34 3.63
CA VAL A 189 7.05 -8.05 3.22
C VAL A 189 7.39 -9.52 3.01
N PRO A 190 6.57 -10.47 3.49
CA PRO A 190 6.80 -11.90 3.23
C PRO A 190 6.87 -12.19 1.73
N ARG A 191 7.86 -12.98 1.31
CA ARG A 191 8.02 -13.34 -0.11
C ARG A 191 6.77 -13.99 -0.67
N GLY A 192 6.47 -13.67 -1.92
CA GLY A 192 5.22 -14.08 -2.58
C GLY A 192 4.08 -13.09 -2.41
N HIS A 193 4.26 -12.02 -1.62
CA HIS A 193 3.31 -10.93 -1.46
C HIS A 193 3.87 -9.64 -2.06
N SER A 194 3.01 -8.92 -2.75
CA SER A 194 3.30 -7.60 -3.33
C SER A 194 1.99 -6.93 -3.77
N LYS A 195 2.04 -5.65 -4.10
CA LYS A 195 0.92 -4.97 -4.76
C LYS A 195 0.47 -5.68 -6.04
N ALA A 196 1.39 -6.34 -6.77
CA ALA A 196 1.08 -7.11 -7.98
C ALA A 196 0.33 -8.41 -7.70
N THR A 197 0.74 -9.17 -6.71
CA THR A 197 0.07 -10.44 -6.37
C THR A 197 -1.36 -10.20 -5.86
N ALA A 198 -1.58 -9.09 -5.16
CA ALA A 198 -2.93 -8.69 -4.75
C ALA A 198 -3.81 -8.35 -5.97
N ILE A 199 -3.28 -7.62 -6.96
CA ILE A 199 -3.99 -7.35 -8.22
C ILE A 199 -4.35 -8.65 -8.93
N ASP A 200 -3.42 -9.58 -9.06
CA ASP A 200 -3.65 -10.88 -9.71
C ASP A 200 -4.81 -11.66 -9.06
N LEU A 201 -4.83 -11.71 -7.72
CA LEU A 201 -5.92 -12.36 -6.98
C LEU A 201 -7.28 -11.70 -7.25
N VAL A 202 -7.33 -10.37 -7.23
CA VAL A 202 -8.56 -9.61 -7.49
C VAL A 202 -9.03 -9.78 -8.94
N LEU A 203 -8.12 -9.66 -9.92
CA LEU A 203 -8.48 -9.83 -11.34
C LEU A 203 -9.03 -11.24 -11.61
N LYS A 204 -8.42 -12.27 -11.04
CA LYS A 204 -8.92 -13.66 -11.13
C LYS A 204 -10.31 -13.82 -10.50
N HIS A 205 -10.54 -13.21 -9.34
CA HIS A 205 -11.82 -13.28 -8.65
C HIS A 205 -12.94 -12.65 -9.46
N TYR A 206 -12.71 -11.48 -10.06
CA TYR A 206 -13.72 -10.77 -10.85
C TYR A 206 -13.76 -11.19 -12.34
N GLY A 207 -12.85 -12.05 -12.78
CA GLY A 207 -12.77 -12.46 -14.20
C GLY A 207 -12.40 -11.31 -15.14
N ILE A 208 -11.61 -10.32 -14.65
CA ILE A 208 -11.21 -9.15 -15.42
C ILE A 208 -9.83 -9.43 -16.06
N SER A 209 -9.71 -9.07 -17.35
CA SER A 209 -8.45 -9.19 -18.05
C SER A 209 -7.41 -8.19 -17.55
N LEU A 210 -6.14 -8.58 -17.58
CA LEU A 210 -5.02 -7.68 -17.28
C LEU A 210 -5.00 -6.46 -18.24
N ASP A 211 -5.54 -6.59 -19.44
CA ASP A 211 -5.68 -5.48 -20.40
C ASP A 211 -6.66 -4.40 -19.92
N ASP A 212 -7.60 -4.76 -19.04
CA ASP A 212 -8.59 -3.86 -18.46
C ASP A 212 -8.21 -3.41 -17.03
N ALA A 213 -7.00 -3.75 -16.57
CA ALA A 213 -6.43 -3.32 -15.29
C ALA A 213 -5.61 -2.05 -15.46
N TYR A 214 -5.85 -1.05 -14.62
CA TYR A 214 -5.14 0.23 -14.58
C TYR A 214 -4.56 0.45 -13.18
N VAL A 215 -3.27 0.76 -13.11
CA VAL A 215 -2.60 1.02 -11.82
C VAL A 215 -2.10 2.45 -11.78
N PHE A 216 -2.28 3.10 -10.64
CA PHE A 216 -1.85 4.46 -10.37
C PHE A 216 -0.87 4.43 -9.21
N GLY A 217 0.33 5.02 -9.39
CA GLY A 217 1.38 4.99 -8.38
C GLY A 217 2.45 6.04 -8.61
N ASP A 218 3.33 6.21 -7.63
CA ASP A 218 4.36 7.25 -7.62
C ASP A 218 5.71 6.79 -7.07
N SER A 219 5.77 5.72 -6.26
CA SER A 219 6.99 5.42 -5.52
C SER A 219 7.49 3.98 -5.68
N GLY A 220 8.73 3.70 -5.23
CA GLY A 220 9.41 2.43 -5.44
C GLY A 220 8.66 1.18 -4.97
N ASN A 221 7.73 1.30 -4.00
CA ASN A 221 6.89 0.17 -3.59
C ASN A 221 5.79 -0.18 -4.60
N ASP A 222 5.55 0.69 -5.62
CA ASP A 222 4.65 0.45 -6.74
C ASP A 222 5.32 -0.35 -7.86
N LEU A 223 6.64 -0.49 -7.83
CA LEU A 223 7.39 -1.13 -8.89
C LEU A 223 6.85 -2.52 -9.25
N ALA A 224 6.44 -3.30 -8.26
CA ALA A 224 5.88 -4.62 -8.51
C ALA A 224 4.59 -4.55 -9.35
N MET A 225 3.66 -3.64 -9.03
CA MET A 225 2.42 -3.50 -9.79
C MET A 225 2.65 -2.86 -11.17
N PHE A 226 3.63 -1.97 -11.32
CA PHE A 226 4.01 -1.38 -12.61
C PHE A 226 4.64 -2.41 -13.56
N ARG A 227 5.44 -3.33 -13.02
CA ARG A 227 5.98 -4.45 -13.82
C ARG A 227 4.93 -5.47 -14.25
N TYR A 228 3.86 -5.59 -13.48
CA TYR A 228 2.79 -6.56 -13.70
C TYR A 228 1.70 -6.05 -14.64
N ALA A 229 1.21 -4.83 -14.42
CA ALA A 229 0.08 -4.27 -15.17
C ALA A 229 0.49 -3.79 -16.57
N ARG A 230 -0.51 -3.66 -17.45
CA ARG A 230 -0.30 -3.15 -18.81
C ARG A 230 -0.63 -1.67 -18.94
N ASN A 231 -1.48 -1.13 -18.07
CA ASN A 231 -1.83 0.27 -18.05
C ASN A 231 -1.33 0.87 -16.74
N CYS A 232 -0.15 1.51 -16.80
CA CYS A 232 0.56 2.07 -15.66
C CYS A 232 0.54 3.59 -15.72
N ILE A 233 -0.19 4.22 -14.82
CA ILE A 233 -0.35 5.66 -14.71
C ILE A 233 0.60 6.18 -13.63
N LEU A 234 1.61 6.90 -14.07
CA LEU A 234 2.66 7.47 -13.24
C LEU A 234 2.26 8.88 -12.81
N MET A 235 2.29 9.16 -11.51
CA MET A 235 2.00 10.51 -10.98
C MET A 235 3.12 11.50 -11.38
N GLY A 236 2.81 12.79 -11.45
CA GLY A 236 3.77 13.82 -11.87
C GLY A 236 5.02 13.87 -10.97
N LYS A 237 4.83 13.88 -9.64
CA LYS A 237 5.92 13.67 -8.70
C LYS A 237 6.05 12.17 -8.44
N HIS A 238 7.20 11.58 -8.77
CA HIS A 238 7.41 10.14 -8.68
C HIS A 238 8.89 9.74 -8.52
N ASP A 239 9.12 8.48 -8.24
CA ASP A 239 10.44 7.86 -8.26
C ASP A 239 10.82 7.42 -9.69
N GLU A 240 12.00 7.81 -10.18
CA GLU A 240 12.50 7.50 -11.54
C GLU A 240 12.49 6.00 -11.88
N VAL A 241 12.54 5.12 -10.87
CA VAL A 241 12.52 3.67 -11.06
C VAL A 241 11.24 3.16 -11.75
N LEU A 242 10.16 3.94 -11.73
CA LEU A 242 8.87 3.59 -12.35
C LEU A 242 8.77 4.00 -13.82
N GLU A 243 9.54 5.02 -14.26
CA GLU A 243 9.45 5.59 -15.62
C GLU A 243 9.52 4.54 -16.75
N PRO A 244 10.41 3.49 -16.68
CA PRO A 244 10.49 2.50 -17.75
C PRO A 244 9.22 1.66 -17.96
N TYR A 245 8.30 1.68 -16.99
CA TYR A 245 7.07 0.88 -16.98
C TYR A 245 5.81 1.73 -17.20
N ALA A 246 5.94 3.05 -17.13
CA ALA A 246 4.82 3.97 -17.30
C ALA A 246 4.27 3.91 -18.74
N THR A 247 2.95 3.82 -18.86
CA THR A 247 2.24 3.92 -20.14
C THR A 247 1.57 5.29 -20.31
N PHE A 248 1.40 6.01 -19.22
CA PHE A 248 0.87 7.36 -19.18
C PHE A 248 1.44 8.09 -17.95
N GLU A 249 1.97 9.28 -18.15
CA GLU A 249 2.38 10.18 -17.08
C GLU A 249 1.29 11.25 -16.90
N THR A 250 0.83 11.39 -15.66
CA THR A 250 -0.18 12.37 -15.29
C THR A 250 0.45 13.53 -14.53
N LYS A 251 -0.39 14.36 -13.90
CA LYS A 251 0.03 15.51 -13.11
C LYS A 251 0.28 15.12 -11.64
N ASP A 252 0.79 16.07 -10.86
CA ASP A 252 0.90 15.93 -9.41
C ASP A 252 -0.48 15.73 -8.77
N VAL A 253 -0.48 15.18 -7.52
CA VAL A 253 -1.71 15.03 -6.73
C VAL A 253 -2.44 16.38 -6.59
N GLU A 254 -1.69 17.43 -6.30
CA GLU A 254 -2.21 18.80 -6.11
C GLU A 254 -2.72 19.47 -7.40
N GLU A 255 -2.40 18.89 -8.55
CA GLU A 255 -2.82 19.39 -9.88
C GLU A 255 -3.91 18.52 -10.51
N ASP A 256 -4.68 17.82 -9.67
CA ASP A 256 -5.79 16.95 -10.09
C ASP A 256 -5.37 15.77 -10.98
N GLY A 257 -4.16 15.23 -10.77
CA GLY A 257 -3.53 14.21 -11.62
C GLY A 257 -4.40 12.99 -11.89
N ILE A 258 -5.09 12.44 -10.89
CA ILE A 258 -5.98 11.29 -11.05
C ILE A 258 -7.16 11.64 -11.97
N ALA A 259 -7.86 12.73 -11.68
CA ALA A 259 -9.02 13.13 -12.47
C ALA A 259 -8.62 13.48 -13.92
N TYR A 260 -7.45 14.08 -14.10
CA TYR A 260 -6.89 14.36 -15.42
C TYR A 260 -6.62 13.07 -16.19
N ALA A 261 -5.87 12.14 -15.63
CA ALA A 261 -5.55 10.86 -16.28
C ALA A 261 -6.82 10.07 -16.64
N MET A 262 -7.79 9.99 -15.74
CA MET A 262 -9.02 9.23 -15.98
C MET A 262 -9.86 9.81 -17.13
N LYS A 263 -9.83 11.13 -17.34
CA LYS A 263 -10.47 11.79 -18.50
C LYS A 263 -9.71 11.50 -19.79
N GLU A 264 -8.39 11.73 -19.80
CA GLU A 264 -7.57 11.52 -20.99
C GLU A 264 -7.62 10.05 -21.48
N LEU A 265 -7.70 9.10 -20.56
CA LEU A 265 -7.79 7.67 -20.86
C LEU A 265 -9.24 7.19 -21.14
N GLY A 266 -10.21 8.09 -21.16
CA GLY A 266 -11.62 7.78 -21.43
C GLY A 266 -12.25 6.83 -20.42
N ILE A 267 -11.78 6.85 -19.16
CA ILE A 267 -12.33 6.08 -18.06
C ILE A 267 -13.61 6.78 -17.55
N ILE A 268 -13.53 8.10 -17.42
CA ILE A 268 -14.67 8.95 -16.99
C ILE A 268 -15.05 9.99 -18.03
#